data_f26c194467eaa3fa7480d1ed3edaadda
#
_entry.id   f26c194467eaa3fa7480d1ed3edaadda
#
_cell.length_a   1.000
_cell.length_b   1.000
_cell.length_c   1.000
_cell.angle_alpha   90.00
_cell.angle_beta   90.00
_cell.angle_gamma   90.00
#
_symmetry.space_group_name_H-M   'P 1'
#
loop_
_entity.id
_entity.type
_entity.pdbx_description
1 polymer ?
#
loop_
_entity_poly.entity_id
_entity_poly.type
_entity_poly.pdbx_seq_one_letter_code
_entity_poly.pdbx_strand_id
1 'polypeptide(L)'
;MTDFKKILIANRGEIAIRIMRAANEMGKKTVAVFAEEDKLGLHRFKADEAYRIGEGLGPVAAYLSIDEIIRVALASGADAIHPGYGLLSENPDFVDACVKNDIAFIGPRAETMRALGDKASARRVAVEAGVPVIPATEVLGDDVADIARQAEDVGYPLMLKASWGGGGRGMRPITHPGELEEKVLEGRREAEAAFGNGEGYLEKMILRARHVEVQILGDKQGAIYHLWERDCSVQRRNQKVVERAPAPYLNEAQRAELCELGRRICAHVNYECAGTVEFLMDMDSGKFYFIEVNPRVQVEHTVTEEVTGIDIVQAQILIAEGKTLAEATGKPSQAEIRLNGHALQTRITTEDPQNNFIPDYGRLTAFRSATGMGIRLDGGTAYAGGVITRYYDSLLVKVTAWAPTPQKAIARMDRALREFRIRGVSTNIAFVENLLKHPIFLSNEYTTKFIDDTTDLFDFKSRRDRGTRVLTYIADISVNGHPETTDRPRPAADIKSPKPPKTEGIAQPGTRNLLEEKGPKAVADWMLDQKALLLTDTTMRDGHQSLLATRMRSIDMIKAAPAYASTLPNLLSVECWGGATFD
;
A
#
# COMPACT_ATOMS: atom_id res chain seq x y z
N MET A 1 -21.41 -28.90 4.70
CA MET A 1 -20.65 -27.69 5.08
C MET A 1 -19.27 -28.13 5.50
N THR A 2 -18.26 -27.66 4.82
CA THR A 2 -16.86 -28.00 5.09
C THR A 2 -16.25 -26.87 5.92
N ASP A 3 -15.87 -27.12 7.15
CA ASP A 3 -15.14 -26.15 7.99
C ASP A 3 -13.64 -26.33 7.72
N PHE A 4 -13.05 -25.38 6.98
CA PHE A 4 -11.61 -25.43 6.65
C PHE A 4 -10.78 -25.28 7.92
N LYS A 5 -9.78 -26.12 8.08
CA LYS A 5 -8.84 -26.04 9.18
C LYS A 5 -7.54 -25.32 8.80
N LYS A 6 -7.14 -25.47 7.54
CA LYS A 6 -5.88 -24.91 7.04
C LYS A 6 -6.07 -24.32 5.63
N ILE A 7 -5.68 -23.05 5.46
CA ILE A 7 -5.81 -22.31 4.20
C ILE A 7 -4.41 -21.97 3.69
N LEU A 8 -4.10 -22.34 2.45
CA LEU A 8 -2.93 -21.87 1.73
C LEU A 8 -3.25 -20.54 1.05
N ILE A 9 -2.36 -19.57 1.19
CA ILE A 9 -2.46 -18.26 0.56
C ILE A 9 -1.54 -18.23 -0.67
N ALA A 10 -2.15 -18.35 -1.86
CA ALA A 10 -1.43 -18.35 -3.14
C ALA A 10 -1.11 -16.93 -3.61
N ASN A 11 -0.50 -16.14 -2.74
CA ASN A 11 -0.16 -14.74 -3.00
C ASN A 11 1.00 -14.28 -2.09
N ARG A 12 1.39 -13.00 -2.23
CA ARG A 12 2.47 -12.36 -1.49
C ARG A 12 2.07 -10.98 -0.98
N GLY A 13 2.98 -10.37 -0.23
CA GLY A 13 2.86 -8.96 0.15
C GLY A 13 1.67 -8.68 1.07
N GLU A 14 1.03 -7.55 0.87
CA GLU A 14 -0.01 -7.05 1.76
C GLU A 14 -1.29 -7.90 1.73
N ILE A 15 -1.71 -8.37 0.54
CA ILE A 15 -2.92 -9.16 0.42
C ILE A 15 -2.78 -10.54 1.08
N ALA A 16 -1.59 -11.14 1.00
CA ALA A 16 -1.33 -12.39 1.71
C ALA A 16 -1.47 -12.19 3.23
N ILE A 17 -0.92 -11.11 3.78
CA ILE A 17 -1.05 -10.78 5.21
C ILE A 17 -2.52 -10.48 5.57
N ARG A 18 -3.26 -9.76 4.69
CA ARG A 18 -4.68 -9.47 4.88
C ARG A 18 -5.52 -10.76 5.02
N ILE A 19 -5.27 -11.72 4.13
CA ILE A 19 -5.96 -13.02 4.15
C ILE A 19 -5.56 -13.82 5.41
N MET A 20 -4.27 -13.84 5.77
CA MET A 20 -3.80 -14.51 6.99
C MET A 20 -4.46 -13.95 8.25
N ARG A 21 -4.63 -12.62 8.34
CA ARG A 21 -5.34 -11.99 9.46
C ARG A 21 -6.78 -12.48 9.55
N ALA A 22 -7.52 -12.46 8.43
CA ALA A 22 -8.89 -12.95 8.39
C ALA A 22 -8.98 -14.42 8.79
N ALA A 23 -8.13 -15.28 8.24
CA ALA A 23 -8.10 -16.70 8.57
C ALA A 23 -7.77 -16.96 10.05
N ASN A 24 -6.78 -16.26 10.60
CA ASN A 24 -6.37 -16.39 12.00
C ASN A 24 -7.47 -15.93 12.97
N GLU A 25 -8.17 -14.82 12.66
CA GLU A 25 -9.33 -14.35 13.45
C GLU A 25 -10.48 -15.35 13.44
N MET A 26 -10.58 -16.18 12.39
CA MET A 26 -11.53 -17.29 12.30
C MET A 26 -11.01 -18.60 12.92
N GLY A 27 -9.82 -18.57 13.56
CA GLY A 27 -9.20 -19.76 14.18
C GLY A 27 -8.61 -20.77 13.20
N LYS A 28 -8.38 -20.38 11.94
CA LYS A 28 -7.85 -21.26 10.89
C LYS A 28 -6.32 -21.14 10.79
N LYS A 29 -5.66 -22.26 10.50
CA LYS A 29 -4.22 -22.29 10.21
C LYS A 29 -3.91 -21.75 8.83
N THR A 30 -2.75 -21.13 8.67
CA THR A 30 -2.34 -20.45 7.45
C THR A 30 -1.03 -21.00 6.90
N VAL A 31 -0.97 -21.18 5.58
CA VAL A 31 0.22 -21.60 4.85
C VAL A 31 0.61 -20.52 3.86
N ALA A 32 1.82 -19.99 3.99
CA ALA A 32 2.40 -19.06 3.02
C ALA A 32 3.22 -19.81 1.97
N VAL A 33 3.21 -19.29 0.74
CA VAL A 33 4.19 -19.61 -0.29
C VAL A 33 5.10 -18.42 -0.53
N PHE A 34 6.38 -18.64 -0.85
CA PHE A 34 7.32 -17.57 -1.14
C PHE A 34 8.38 -17.98 -2.16
N ALA A 35 8.69 -17.08 -3.10
CA ALA A 35 9.84 -17.20 -3.97
C ALA A 35 11.14 -16.88 -3.22
N GLU A 36 12.31 -17.23 -3.76
CA GLU A 36 13.62 -16.98 -3.12
C GLU A 36 13.81 -15.49 -2.79
N GLU A 37 13.34 -14.59 -3.66
CA GLU A 37 13.44 -13.14 -3.47
C GLU A 37 12.60 -12.62 -2.30
N ASP A 38 11.56 -13.35 -1.92
CA ASP A 38 10.67 -13.04 -0.80
C ASP A 38 11.04 -13.78 0.49
N LYS A 39 12.21 -14.41 0.58
CA LYS A 39 12.63 -15.11 1.80
C LYS A 39 12.65 -14.25 3.07
N LEU A 40 12.75 -12.93 2.91
CA LEU A 40 12.61 -11.93 3.99
C LEU A 40 11.27 -11.19 3.94
N GLY A 41 10.34 -11.61 3.08
CA GLY A 41 9.01 -11.02 2.96
C GLY A 41 8.18 -11.23 4.24
N LEU A 42 7.50 -10.16 4.69
CA LEU A 42 6.76 -10.20 5.96
C LEU A 42 5.63 -11.25 5.97
N HIS A 43 5.00 -11.53 4.83
CA HIS A 43 3.94 -12.53 4.73
C HIS A 43 4.40 -13.92 5.15
N ARG A 44 5.66 -14.28 4.83
CA ARG A 44 6.25 -15.56 5.25
C ARG A 44 6.26 -15.73 6.78
N PHE A 45 6.52 -14.64 7.51
CA PHE A 45 6.62 -14.65 8.98
C PHE A 45 5.27 -14.50 9.69
N LYS A 46 4.20 -14.24 8.95
CA LYS A 46 2.84 -14.07 9.49
C LYS A 46 2.01 -15.35 9.43
N ALA A 47 2.40 -16.30 8.59
CA ALA A 47 1.73 -17.59 8.47
C ALA A 47 2.20 -18.58 9.55
N ASP A 48 1.36 -19.58 9.83
CA ASP A 48 1.74 -20.69 10.72
C ASP A 48 2.82 -21.58 10.08
N GLU A 49 2.74 -21.76 8.75
CA GLU A 49 3.70 -22.52 7.95
C GLU A 49 4.10 -21.73 6.70
N ALA A 50 5.32 -21.91 6.21
CA ALA A 50 5.79 -21.22 5.01
C ALA A 50 6.67 -22.13 4.16
N TYR A 51 6.39 -22.19 2.86
CA TYR A 51 7.06 -23.07 1.91
C TYR A 51 7.64 -22.29 0.74
N ARG A 52 8.87 -22.59 0.37
CA ARG A 52 9.50 -22.05 -0.83
C ARG A 52 8.91 -22.72 -2.07
N ILE A 53 8.64 -21.91 -3.09
CA ILE A 53 8.16 -22.33 -4.40
C ILE A 53 9.09 -21.86 -5.51
N GLY A 54 8.97 -22.46 -6.69
CA GLY A 54 9.60 -21.99 -7.92
C GLY A 54 11.11 -22.18 -7.94
N GLU A 55 11.64 -23.30 -7.48
CA GLU A 55 13.08 -23.58 -7.60
C GLU A 55 13.51 -23.57 -9.06
N GLY A 56 14.48 -22.72 -9.40
CA GLY A 56 14.93 -22.52 -10.78
C GLY A 56 14.05 -21.61 -11.65
N LEU A 57 12.94 -21.11 -11.11
CA LEU A 57 12.07 -20.15 -11.78
C LEU A 57 12.42 -18.70 -11.39
N GLY A 58 12.05 -17.75 -12.27
CA GLY A 58 12.12 -16.33 -11.90
C GLY A 58 11.07 -15.93 -10.85
N PRO A 59 11.25 -14.76 -10.19
CA PRO A 59 10.44 -14.34 -9.04
C PRO A 59 8.93 -14.35 -9.27
N VAL A 60 8.47 -13.84 -10.41
CA VAL A 60 7.05 -13.80 -10.77
C VAL A 60 6.57 -15.17 -11.22
N ALA A 61 7.37 -15.88 -12.03
CA ALA A 61 7.04 -17.21 -12.54
C ALA A 61 6.81 -18.23 -11.41
N ALA A 62 7.53 -18.11 -10.29
CA ALA A 62 7.33 -18.94 -9.11
C ALA A 62 5.88 -18.88 -8.59
N TYR A 63 5.31 -17.67 -8.50
CA TYR A 63 3.92 -17.47 -8.06
C TYR A 63 2.87 -17.78 -9.14
N LEU A 64 3.28 -17.93 -10.39
CA LEU A 64 2.42 -18.33 -11.50
C LEU A 64 2.47 -19.85 -11.78
N SER A 65 3.28 -20.60 -11.03
CA SER A 65 3.39 -22.05 -11.17
C SER A 65 2.26 -22.75 -10.41
N ILE A 66 1.23 -23.17 -11.13
CA ILE A 66 0.10 -23.91 -10.58
C ILE A 66 0.60 -25.20 -9.88
N ASP A 67 1.46 -25.96 -10.56
CA ASP A 67 1.97 -27.24 -10.03
C ASP A 67 2.69 -27.09 -8.69
N GLU A 68 3.52 -26.04 -8.54
CA GLU A 68 4.25 -25.78 -7.30
C GLU A 68 3.31 -25.39 -6.16
N ILE A 69 2.28 -24.59 -6.44
CA ILE A 69 1.29 -24.21 -5.43
C ILE A 69 0.46 -25.41 -4.98
N ILE A 70 -0.01 -26.24 -5.93
CA ILE A 70 -0.76 -27.46 -5.63
C ILE A 70 0.13 -28.44 -4.86
N ARG A 71 1.39 -28.61 -5.25
CA ARG A 71 2.36 -29.45 -4.51
C ARG A 71 2.46 -29.03 -3.04
N VAL A 72 2.58 -27.74 -2.78
CA VAL A 72 2.65 -27.21 -1.40
C VAL A 72 1.34 -27.43 -0.66
N ALA A 73 0.18 -27.21 -1.31
CA ALA A 73 -1.13 -27.41 -0.69
C ALA A 73 -1.30 -28.87 -0.22
N LEU A 74 -0.96 -29.82 -1.08
CA LEU A 74 -1.01 -31.25 -0.76
C LEU A 74 -0.01 -31.62 0.37
N ALA A 75 1.23 -31.14 0.26
CA ALA A 75 2.28 -31.44 1.24
C ALA A 75 1.99 -30.85 2.64
N SER A 76 1.34 -29.68 2.70
CA SER A 76 0.95 -29.04 3.96
C SER A 76 -0.38 -29.53 4.51
N GLY A 77 -1.17 -30.27 3.72
CA GLY A 77 -2.52 -30.68 4.07
C GLY A 77 -3.48 -29.50 4.17
N ALA A 78 -3.37 -28.52 3.25
CA ALA A 78 -4.31 -27.40 3.19
C ALA A 78 -5.65 -27.85 2.61
N ASP A 79 -6.73 -27.47 3.26
CA ASP A 79 -8.12 -27.78 2.83
C ASP A 79 -8.59 -26.86 1.70
N ALA A 80 -8.04 -25.63 1.68
CA ALA A 80 -8.46 -24.60 0.75
C ALA A 80 -7.28 -23.72 0.34
N ILE A 81 -7.45 -23.06 -0.82
CA ILE A 81 -6.52 -22.07 -1.35
C ILE A 81 -7.24 -20.73 -1.54
N HIS A 82 -6.67 -19.65 -0.99
CA HIS A 82 -7.11 -18.29 -1.26
C HIS A 82 -6.12 -17.60 -2.20
N PRO A 83 -6.53 -17.19 -3.41
CA PRO A 83 -5.62 -16.62 -4.41
C PRO A 83 -5.31 -15.14 -4.21
N GLY A 84 -6.09 -14.41 -3.38
CA GLY A 84 -6.02 -12.96 -3.27
C GLY A 84 -6.46 -12.22 -4.52
N TYR A 85 -5.64 -11.30 -5.00
CA TYR A 85 -5.79 -10.61 -6.28
C TYR A 85 -4.48 -10.63 -7.08
N GLY A 86 -4.58 -10.42 -8.41
CA GLY A 86 -3.44 -10.59 -9.34
C GLY A 86 -2.94 -12.04 -9.39
N LEU A 87 -1.78 -12.26 -9.98
CA LEU A 87 -1.18 -13.59 -10.12
C LEU A 87 -2.17 -14.61 -10.71
N LEU A 88 -2.51 -15.67 -9.98
CA LEU A 88 -3.43 -16.73 -10.42
C LEU A 88 -4.90 -16.52 -10.02
N SER A 89 -5.25 -15.37 -9.45
CA SER A 89 -6.60 -15.15 -8.88
C SER A 89 -7.73 -15.16 -9.92
N GLU A 90 -7.42 -14.92 -11.19
CA GLU A 90 -8.36 -14.94 -12.32
C GLU A 90 -8.08 -16.07 -13.30
N ASN A 91 -7.28 -17.06 -12.91
CA ASN A 91 -6.89 -18.18 -13.77
C ASN A 91 -7.84 -19.37 -13.55
N PRO A 92 -8.71 -19.69 -14.54
CA PRO A 92 -9.65 -20.81 -14.41
C PRO A 92 -8.97 -22.18 -14.36
N ASP A 93 -7.79 -22.34 -14.96
CA ASP A 93 -7.05 -23.61 -14.94
C ASP A 93 -6.49 -23.88 -13.55
N PHE A 94 -6.21 -22.82 -12.76
CA PHE A 94 -5.84 -22.98 -11.36
C PHE A 94 -7.02 -23.47 -10.51
N VAL A 95 -8.24 -22.97 -10.79
CA VAL A 95 -9.46 -23.46 -10.14
C VAL A 95 -9.67 -24.94 -10.46
N ASP A 96 -9.56 -25.33 -11.74
CA ASP A 96 -9.67 -26.73 -12.17
C ASP A 96 -8.61 -27.62 -11.50
N ALA A 97 -7.38 -27.13 -11.38
CA ALA A 97 -6.31 -27.86 -10.68
C ALA A 97 -6.61 -28.05 -9.19
N CYS A 98 -7.20 -27.06 -8.51
CA CYS A 98 -7.65 -27.19 -7.13
C CYS A 98 -8.73 -28.28 -7.01
N VAL A 99 -9.77 -28.20 -7.84
CA VAL A 99 -10.90 -29.16 -7.84
C VAL A 99 -10.38 -30.59 -8.09
N LYS A 100 -9.49 -30.78 -9.06
CA LYS A 100 -8.89 -32.07 -9.39
C LYS A 100 -8.15 -32.71 -8.22
N ASN A 101 -7.65 -31.90 -7.30
CA ASN A 101 -6.89 -32.36 -6.14
C ASN A 101 -7.69 -32.30 -4.82
N ASP A 102 -9.00 -32.19 -4.87
CA ASP A 102 -9.91 -32.08 -3.70
C ASP A 102 -9.57 -30.90 -2.76
N ILE A 103 -9.03 -29.82 -3.32
CA ILE A 103 -8.71 -28.58 -2.61
C ILE A 103 -9.78 -27.56 -2.94
N ALA A 104 -10.39 -26.93 -1.94
CA ALA A 104 -11.36 -25.88 -2.17
C ALA A 104 -10.68 -24.59 -2.66
N PHE A 105 -11.16 -24.02 -3.76
CA PHE A 105 -10.74 -22.69 -4.22
C PHE A 105 -11.64 -21.63 -3.60
N ILE A 106 -11.05 -20.64 -2.89
CA ILE A 106 -11.80 -19.53 -2.29
C ILE A 106 -11.93 -18.41 -3.33
N GLY A 107 -12.93 -18.51 -4.16
CA GLY A 107 -13.21 -17.66 -5.30
C GLY A 107 -14.39 -18.19 -6.12
N PRO A 108 -14.68 -17.57 -7.28
CA PRO A 108 -15.73 -18.04 -8.17
C PRO A 108 -15.31 -19.31 -8.91
N ARG A 109 -16.28 -19.98 -9.53
CA ARG A 109 -16.06 -21.19 -10.31
C ARG A 109 -15.28 -20.91 -11.60
N ALA A 110 -14.58 -21.90 -12.12
CA ALA A 110 -13.81 -21.80 -13.37
C ALA A 110 -14.71 -21.38 -14.55
N GLU A 111 -15.91 -21.92 -14.65
CA GLU A 111 -16.90 -21.58 -15.67
C GLU A 111 -17.25 -20.10 -15.65
N THR A 112 -17.52 -19.55 -14.45
CA THR A 112 -17.83 -18.14 -14.24
C THR A 112 -16.64 -17.26 -14.61
N MET A 113 -15.43 -17.68 -14.24
CA MET A 113 -14.20 -16.96 -14.64
C MET A 113 -14.02 -16.94 -16.16
N ARG A 114 -14.26 -18.06 -16.85
CA ARG A 114 -14.20 -18.13 -18.33
C ARG A 114 -15.26 -17.26 -19.00
N ALA A 115 -16.49 -17.25 -18.46
CA ALA A 115 -17.57 -16.42 -18.99
C ALA A 115 -17.33 -14.92 -18.86
N LEU A 116 -16.65 -14.49 -17.80
CA LEU A 116 -16.43 -13.07 -17.46
C LEU A 116 -15.01 -12.58 -17.77
N GLY A 117 -14.04 -13.47 -18.00
CA GLY A 117 -12.63 -13.13 -18.19
C GLY A 117 -12.31 -12.61 -19.60
N ASP A 118 -13.08 -12.99 -20.60
CA ASP A 118 -12.98 -12.47 -21.96
C ASP A 118 -13.91 -11.27 -22.15
N LYS A 119 -13.40 -10.16 -22.68
CA LYS A 119 -14.16 -8.90 -22.83
C LYS A 119 -15.40 -9.05 -23.72
N ALA A 120 -15.31 -9.83 -24.79
CA ALA A 120 -16.44 -10.03 -25.69
C ALA A 120 -17.53 -10.89 -25.02
N SER A 121 -17.14 -11.94 -24.31
CA SER A 121 -18.04 -12.77 -23.52
C SER A 121 -18.69 -12.00 -22.38
N ALA A 122 -17.92 -11.22 -21.62
CA ALA A 122 -18.44 -10.39 -20.53
C ALA A 122 -19.42 -9.33 -21.04
N ARG A 123 -19.14 -8.70 -22.19
CA ARG A 123 -20.04 -7.76 -22.83
C ARG A 123 -21.37 -8.44 -23.24
N ARG A 124 -21.31 -9.65 -23.81
CA ARG A 124 -22.50 -10.44 -24.17
C ARG A 124 -23.33 -10.76 -22.92
N VAL A 125 -22.71 -11.23 -21.86
CA VAL A 125 -23.35 -11.46 -20.55
C VAL A 125 -24.06 -10.20 -20.05
N ALA A 126 -23.40 -9.02 -20.15
CA ALA A 126 -24.01 -7.76 -19.73
C ALA A 126 -25.26 -7.41 -20.55
N VAL A 127 -25.21 -7.59 -21.88
CA VAL A 127 -26.36 -7.37 -22.78
C VAL A 127 -27.51 -8.33 -22.44
N GLU A 128 -27.23 -9.61 -22.26
CA GLU A 128 -28.22 -10.64 -21.89
C GLU A 128 -28.84 -10.36 -20.52
N ALA A 129 -28.08 -9.82 -19.58
CA ALA A 129 -28.56 -9.37 -18.27
C ALA A 129 -29.34 -8.03 -18.31
N GLY A 130 -29.48 -7.42 -19.49
CA GLY A 130 -30.15 -6.12 -19.67
C GLY A 130 -29.37 -4.95 -19.06
N VAL A 131 -28.04 -5.04 -19.02
CA VAL A 131 -27.14 -4.00 -18.49
C VAL A 131 -26.56 -3.18 -19.65
N PRO A 132 -26.61 -1.84 -19.59
CA PRO A 132 -26.09 -0.99 -20.65
C PRO A 132 -24.60 -1.21 -20.87
N VAL A 133 -24.19 -1.33 -22.13
CA VAL A 133 -22.80 -1.37 -22.57
C VAL A 133 -22.50 -0.14 -23.42
N ILE A 134 -21.24 0.28 -23.51
CA ILE A 134 -20.86 1.40 -24.37
C ILE A 134 -21.30 1.07 -25.81
N PRO A 135 -22.07 1.94 -26.49
CA PRO A 135 -22.46 1.73 -27.87
C PRO A 135 -21.25 1.45 -28.77
N ALA A 136 -21.30 0.40 -29.55
CA ALA A 136 -20.21 -0.01 -30.42
C ALA A 136 -20.76 -0.67 -31.67
N THR A 137 -19.96 -0.69 -32.74
CA THR A 137 -20.24 -1.48 -33.96
C THR A 137 -19.95 -2.96 -33.72
N GLU A 138 -20.41 -3.80 -34.62
CA GLU A 138 -19.82 -5.12 -34.80
C GLU A 138 -18.37 -4.99 -35.34
N VAL A 139 -17.68 -6.13 -35.48
CA VAL A 139 -16.35 -6.14 -36.11
C VAL A 139 -16.45 -5.57 -37.53
N LEU A 140 -15.63 -4.57 -37.81
CA LEU A 140 -15.67 -3.81 -39.07
C LEU A 140 -15.28 -4.69 -40.24
N GLY A 141 -16.15 -4.74 -41.27
CA GLY A 141 -15.86 -5.28 -42.58
C GLY A 141 -14.92 -4.38 -43.41
N ASP A 142 -14.71 -4.72 -44.69
CA ASP A 142 -13.81 -3.96 -45.56
C ASP A 142 -14.52 -2.84 -46.37
N ASP A 143 -15.85 -2.78 -46.34
CA ASP A 143 -16.62 -1.76 -47.03
C ASP A 143 -16.63 -0.44 -46.26
N VAL A 144 -15.94 0.56 -46.81
CA VAL A 144 -15.82 1.90 -46.23
C VAL A 144 -17.18 2.58 -46.02
N ALA A 145 -18.13 2.38 -46.95
CA ALA A 145 -19.47 2.98 -46.86
C ALA A 145 -20.29 2.36 -45.72
N ASP A 146 -20.14 1.06 -45.50
CA ASP A 146 -20.77 0.38 -44.40
C ASP A 146 -20.16 0.78 -43.06
N ILE A 147 -18.83 0.89 -43.00
CA ILE A 147 -18.13 1.41 -41.79
C ILE A 147 -18.60 2.82 -41.46
N ALA A 148 -18.74 3.70 -42.43
CA ALA A 148 -19.20 5.08 -42.22
C ALA A 148 -20.63 5.11 -41.68
N ARG A 149 -21.54 4.29 -42.20
CA ARG A 149 -22.91 4.18 -41.69
C ARG A 149 -22.92 3.68 -40.26
N GLN A 150 -22.20 2.61 -39.93
CA GLN A 150 -22.10 2.11 -38.55
C GLN A 150 -21.51 3.14 -37.61
N ALA A 151 -20.52 3.92 -38.06
CA ALA A 151 -19.92 5.00 -37.29
C ALA A 151 -20.92 6.14 -36.98
N GLU A 152 -21.78 6.50 -37.92
CA GLU A 152 -22.85 7.47 -37.74
C GLU A 152 -23.92 6.98 -36.75
N ASP A 153 -24.30 5.70 -36.82
CA ASP A 153 -25.28 5.08 -35.93
C ASP A 153 -24.79 5.07 -34.48
N VAL A 154 -23.51 4.83 -34.24
CA VAL A 154 -22.87 4.91 -32.89
C VAL A 154 -22.68 6.37 -32.47
N GLY A 155 -22.38 7.25 -33.40
CA GLY A 155 -22.20 8.70 -33.21
C GLY A 155 -20.82 9.10 -32.67
N TYR A 156 -20.24 10.14 -33.29
CA TYR A 156 -18.94 10.70 -32.92
C TYR A 156 -18.96 11.43 -31.56
N PRO A 157 -17.82 11.52 -30.85
CA PRO A 157 -16.52 10.93 -31.18
C PRO A 157 -16.49 9.43 -30.87
N LEU A 158 -15.62 8.71 -31.59
CA LEU A 158 -15.46 7.27 -31.54
C LEU A 158 -14.04 6.87 -31.14
N MET A 159 -13.88 5.68 -30.62
CA MET A 159 -12.60 5.02 -30.37
C MET A 159 -12.54 3.76 -31.25
N LEU A 160 -11.60 3.70 -32.18
CA LEU A 160 -11.25 2.46 -32.84
C LEU A 160 -10.52 1.55 -31.84
N LYS A 161 -10.92 0.30 -31.75
CA LYS A 161 -10.30 -0.72 -30.88
C LYS A 161 -10.01 -1.98 -31.69
N ALA A 162 -8.85 -2.60 -31.46
CA ALA A 162 -8.57 -3.93 -31.98
C ALA A 162 -9.45 -4.98 -31.32
N SER A 163 -9.99 -5.95 -32.08
CA SER A 163 -10.81 -7.05 -31.55
C SER A 163 -9.97 -8.03 -30.72
N TRP A 164 -8.69 -8.17 -31.04
CA TRP A 164 -7.73 -9.04 -30.38
C TRP A 164 -6.57 -8.23 -29.80
N GLY A 165 -6.18 -8.52 -28.55
CA GLY A 165 -5.06 -7.89 -27.87
C GLY A 165 -5.45 -6.94 -26.76
N GLY A 166 -4.44 -6.35 -26.10
CA GLY A 166 -4.59 -5.48 -24.94
C GLY A 166 -3.50 -4.40 -24.91
N GLY A 167 -3.50 -3.55 -23.86
CA GLY A 167 -2.46 -2.53 -23.66
C GLY A 167 -2.58 -1.29 -24.54
N GLY A 168 -3.75 -1.04 -25.17
CA GLY A 168 -4.02 0.20 -25.91
C GLY A 168 -3.41 0.27 -27.32
N ARG A 169 -2.76 -0.79 -27.80
CA ARG A 169 -2.24 -0.86 -29.17
C ARG A 169 -3.39 -0.99 -30.17
N GLY A 170 -3.30 -0.26 -31.29
CA GLY A 170 -4.37 -0.17 -32.28
C GLY A 170 -5.57 0.68 -31.88
N MET A 171 -5.54 1.31 -30.68
CA MET A 171 -6.59 2.25 -30.26
C MET A 171 -6.35 3.64 -30.86
N ARG A 172 -7.37 4.20 -31.53
CA ARG A 172 -7.30 5.54 -32.12
C ARG A 172 -8.59 6.32 -31.92
N PRO A 173 -8.52 7.54 -31.41
CA PRO A 173 -9.67 8.41 -31.36
C PRO A 173 -10.02 8.91 -32.76
N ILE A 174 -11.32 8.93 -33.08
CA ILE A 174 -11.90 9.45 -34.31
C ILE A 174 -12.92 10.50 -33.92
N THR A 175 -12.60 11.76 -34.15
CA THR A 175 -13.40 12.88 -33.61
C THR A 175 -14.49 13.34 -34.57
N HIS A 176 -14.30 13.13 -35.87
CA HIS A 176 -15.25 13.50 -36.92
C HIS A 176 -15.18 12.56 -38.13
N PRO A 177 -16.22 12.53 -38.98
CA PRO A 177 -16.30 11.59 -40.11
C PRO A 177 -15.11 11.63 -41.07
N GLY A 178 -14.49 12.80 -41.29
CA GLY A 178 -13.37 12.95 -42.24
C GLY A 178 -12.07 12.24 -41.84
N GLU A 179 -11.95 11.78 -40.60
CA GLU A 179 -10.78 11.02 -40.09
C GLU A 179 -11.00 9.50 -40.18
N LEU A 180 -12.24 9.05 -40.42
CA LEU A 180 -12.65 7.67 -40.23
C LEU A 180 -11.80 6.68 -41.02
N GLU A 181 -11.75 6.87 -42.36
CA GLU A 181 -11.08 5.93 -43.24
C GLU A 181 -9.58 5.81 -42.97
N GLU A 182 -8.90 6.95 -42.84
CA GLU A 182 -7.47 7.00 -42.54
C GLU A 182 -7.16 6.28 -41.21
N LYS A 183 -7.89 6.62 -40.15
CA LYS A 183 -7.67 6.05 -38.80
C LYS A 183 -7.98 4.55 -38.74
N VAL A 184 -9.02 4.09 -39.44
CA VAL A 184 -9.34 2.66 -39.49
C VAL A 184 -8.24 1.88 -40.20
N LEU A 185 -7.74 2.39 -41.35
CA LEU A 185 -6.65 1.74 -42.08
C LEU A 185 -5.34 1.69 -41.30
N GLU A 186 -4.98 2.80 -40.61
CA GLU A 186 -3.81 2.83 -39.77
C GLU A 186 -3.93 1.87 -38.57
N GLY A 187 -5.08 1.85 -37.89
CA GLY A 187 -5.31 0.99 -36.73
C GLY A 187 -5.28 -0.50 -37.09
N ARG A 188 -5.84 -0.88 -38.24
CA ARG A 188 -5.76 -2.25 -38.78
C ARG A 188 -4.32 -2.70 -39.05
N ARG A 189 -3.51 -1.83 -39.69
CA ARG A 189 -2.08 -2.14 -39.95
C ARG A 189 -1.30 -2.33 -38.65
N GLU A 190 -1.56 -1.50 -37.67
CA GLU A 190 -0.91 -1.61 -36.35
C GLU A 190 -1.34 -2.89 -35.61
N ALA A 191 -2.64 -3.20 -35.62
CA ALA A 191 -3.19 -4.40 -34.99
C ALA A 191 -2.66 -5.67 -35.67
N GLU A 192 -2.62 -5.70 -37.00
CA GLU A 192 -2.05 -6.80 -37.80
C GLU A 192 -0.58 -7.02 -37.45
N ALA A 193 0.21 -5.94 -37.39
CA ALA A 193 1.63 -6.02 -37.06
C ALA A 193 1.89 -6.47 -35.62
N ALA A 194 1.01 -6.11 -34.68
CA ALA A 194 1.19 -6.38 -33.27
C ALA A 194 0.62 -7.74 -32.81
N PHE A 195 -0.48 -8.18 -33.45
CA PHE A 195 -1.29 -9.32 -32.99
C PHE A 195 -1.53 -10.38 -34.05
N GLY A 196 -1.10 -10.12 -35.30
CA GLY A 196 -1.37 -11.01 -36.44
C GLY A 196 -2.83 -11.02 -36.91
N ASN A 197 -3.64 -10.06 -36.45
CA ASN A 197 -5.03 -9.88 -36.83
C ASN A 197 -5.39 -8.39 -36.82
N GLY A 198 -5.83 -7.85 -37.95
CA GLY A 198 -6.22 -6.46 -38.14
C GLY A 198 -7.69 -6.14 -37.84
N GLU A 199 -8.47 -7.09 -37.32
CA GLU A 199 -9.86 -6.87 -36.97
C GLU A 199 -10.03 -5.82 -35.87
N GLY A 200 -11.00 -4.94 -36.05
CA GLY A 200 -11.33 -3.90 -35.09
C GLY A 200 -12.79 -3.50 -35.13
N TYR A 201 -13.22 -2.75 -34.16
CA TYR A 201 -14.57 -2.19 -34.02
C TYR A 201 -14.51 -0.75 -33.55
N LEU A 202 -15.58 0.00 -33.78
CA LEU A 202 -15.74 1.36 -33.29
C LEU A 202 -16.61 1.37 -32.04
N GLU A 203 -16.17 2.10 -31.02
CA GLU A 203 -16.89 2.27 -29.78
C GLU A 203 -17.09 3.76 -29.48
N LYS A 204 -18.26 4.11 -28.95
CA LYS A 204 -18.56 5.48 -28.50
C LYS A 204 -17.51 5.96 -27.48
N MET A 205 -16.95 7.12 -27.69
CA MET A 205 -15.98 7.71 -26.79
C MET A 205 -16.70 8.57 -25.75
N ILE A 206 -16.56 8.21 -24.49
CA ILE A 206 -17.08 8.99 -23.37
C ILE A 206 -16.01 9.99 -22.96
N LEU A 207 -16.22 11.26 -23.25
CA LEU A 207 -15.21 12.31 -23.05
C LEU A 207 -15.05 12.69 -21.57
N ARG A 208 -16.15 12.80 -20.86
CA ARG A 208 -16.17 13.12 -19.43
C ARG A 208 -16.64 11.92 -18.63
N ALA A 209 -15.73 11.01 -18.40
CA ALA A 209 -16.00 9.74 -17.77
C ALA A 209 -15.58 9.70 -16.31
N ARG A 210 -16.37 9.01 -15.50
CA ARG A 210 -16.00 8.55 -14.15
C ARG A 210 -15.97 7.04 -14.11
N HIS A 211 -15.04 6.50 -13.35
CA HIS A 211 -14.93 5.07 -13.11
C HIS A 211 -15.59 4.76 -11.78
N VAL A 212 -16.69 4.05 -11.82
CA VAL A 212 -17.42 3.59 -10.64
C VAL A 212 -17.56 2.08 -10.69
N GLU A 213 -17.62 1.44 -9.53
CA GLU A 213 -17.67 -0.02 -9.48
C GLU A 213 -18.54 -0.49 -8.33
N VAL A 214 -19.12 -1.67 -8.45
CA VAL A 214 -20.01 -2.27 -7.45
C VAL A 214 -19.36 -3.51 -6.86
N GLN A 215 -19.21 -3.54 -5.54
CA GLN A 215 -18.76 -4.72 -4.82
C GLN A 215 -19.90 -5.72 -4.70
N ILE A 216 -19.68 -6.94 -5.16
CA ILE A 216 -20.65 -8.03 -5.11
C ILE A 216 -20.15 -9.15 -4.18
N LEU A 217 -21.08 -9.78 -3.51
CA LEU A 217 -20.94 -11.09 -2.88
C LEU A 217 -22.07 -12.01 -3.37
N GLY A 218 -21.72 -13.24 -3.75
CA GLY A 218 -22.67 -14.28 -4.12
C GLY A 218 -22.43 -15.55 -3.31
N ASP A 219 -23.48 -16.24 -2.87
CA ASP A 219 -23.34 -17.53 -2.22
C ASP A 219 -23.66 -18.72 -3.15
N LYS A 220 -23.37 -19.92 -2.67
CA LYS A 220 -23.62 -21.17 -3.42
C LYS A 220 -25.12 -21.51 -3.56
N GLN A 221 -25.99 -20.79 -2.85
CA GLN A 221 -27.44 -20.94 -2.91
C GLN A 221 -28.10 -20.01 -3.94
N GLY A 222 -27.30 -19.15 -4.60
CA GLY A 222 -27.74 -18.23 -5.65
C GLY A 222 -28.18 -16.84 -5.14
N ALA A 223 -28.01 -16.55 -3.85
CA ALA A 223 -28.24 -15.20 -3.35
C ALA A 223 -27.09 -14.27 -3.77
N ILE A 224 -27.42 -13.04 -4.15
CA ILE A 224 -26.46 -12.01 -4.55
C ILE A 224 -26.73 -10.75 -3.74
N TYR A 225 -25.71 -10.29 -2.97
CA TYR A 225 -25.71 -8.98 -2.31
C TYR A 225 -24.74 -8.06 -3.01
N HIS A 226 -25.05 -6.75 -3.06
CA HIS A 226 -24.08 -5.70 -3.31
C HIS A 226 -23.64 -5.06 -1.98
N LEU A 227 -22.38 -4.70 -1.89
CA LEU A 227 -21.81 -3.96 -0.75
C LEU A 227 -21.56 -2.49 -1.13
N TRP A 228 -22.47 -1.95 -1.92
CA TRP A 228 -22.44 -0.59 -2.45
C TRP A 228 -21.32 -0.36 -3.47
N GLU A 229 -21.21 0.89 -3.90
CA GLU A 229 -20.28 1.29 -4.94
C GLU A 229 -19.00 1.93 -4.38
N ARG A 230 -17.99 1.93 -5.24
CA ARG A 230 -16.77 2.71 -5.08
C ARG A 230 -16.57 3.66 -6.24
N ASP A 231 -15.96 4.81 -5.96
CA ASP A 231 -15.42 5.72 -6.96
C ASP A 231 -13.93 5.47 -7.13
N CYS A 232 -13.54 5.13 -8.34
CA CYS A 232 -12.17 4.85 -8.76
C CYS A 232 -11.71 5.77 -9.90
N SER A 233 -12.35 6.94 -10.04
CA SER A 233 -12.09 7.88 -11.14
C SER A 233 -10.71 8.52 -11.09
N VAL A 234 -10.12 8.64 -9.89
CA VAL A 234 -8.79 9.23 -9.74
C VAL A 234 -7.74 8.19 -10.08
N GLN A 235 -7.31 8.19 -11.34
CA GLN A 235 -6.38 7.21 -11.88
C GLN A 235 -5.36 7.88 -12.80
N ARG A 236 -4.22 7.23 -12.96
CA ARG A 236 -3.16 7.63 -13.88
C ARG A 236 -2.86 6.46 -14.81
N ARG A 237 -2.96 6.68 -16.12
CA ARG A 237 -2.75 5.62 -17.13
C ARG A 237 -3.52 4.34 -16.79
N ASN A 238 -4.79 4.47 -16.45
CA ASN A 238 -5.71 3.41 -16.01
C ASN A 238 -5.31 2.69 -14.70
N GLN A 239 -4.36 3.21 -13.92
CA GLN A 239 -4.05 2.72 -12.59
C GLN A 239 -4.72 3.61 -11.53
N LYS A 240 -5.52 3.01 -10.67
CA LYS A 240 -6.23 3.68 -9.57
C LYS A 240 -5.22 4.22 -8.57
N VAL A 241 -5.36 5.48 -8.16
CA VAL A 241 -4.47 6.21 -7.22
C VAL A 241 -5.20 6.52 -5.92
N VAL A 242 -6.45 6.96 -6.03
CA VAL A 242 -7.34 7.22 -4.90
C VAL A 242 -8.68 6.58 -5.17
N GLU A 243 -9.14 5.78 -4.22
CA GLU A 243 -10.43 5.11 -4.25
C GLU A 243 -11.30 5.59 -3.09
N ARG A 244 -12.61 5.72 -3.29
CA ARG A 244 -13.56 6.26 -2.31
C ARG A 244 -14.81 5.40 -2.21
N ALA A 245 -15.38 5.30 -1.02
CA ALA A 245 -16.69 4.71 -0.79
C ALA A 245 -17.46 5.50 0.28
N PRO A 246 -18.76 5.78 0.03
CA PRO A 246 -19.43 5.75 -1.25
C PRO A 246 -18.94 6.86 -2.20
N ALA A 247 -19.30 6.77 -3.48
CA ALA A 247 -19.02 7.82 -4.47
C ALA A 247 -19.72 9.12 -4.05
N PRO A 248 -18.98 10.23 -3.83
CA PRO A 248 -19.54 11.41 -3.15
C PRO A 248 -20.50 12.23 -4.02
N TYR A 249 -20.54 11.98 -5.31
CA TYR A 249 -21.32 12.74 -6.31
C TYR A 249 -22.60 12.00 -6.78
N LEU A 250 -22.76 10.72 -6.42
CA LEU A 250 -23.97 9.99 -6.77
C LEU A 250 -25.10 10.32 -5.80
N ASN A 251 -26.27 10.60 -6.35
CA ASN A 251 -27.51 10.65 -5.56
C ASN A 251 -28.03 9.23 -5.27
N GLU A 252 -29.04 9.11 -4.40
CA GLU A 252 -29.58 7.82 -3.98
C GLU A 252 -30.16 6.99 -5.15
N ALA A 253 -30.82 7.63 -6.11
CA ALA A 253 -31.40 6.95 -7.26
C ALA A 253 -30.31 6.37 -8.19
N GLN A 254 -29.28 7.18 -8.50
CA GLN A 254 -28.15 6.75 -9.31
C GLN A 254 -27.38 5.61 -8.63
N ARG A 255 -27.19 5.69 -7.31
CA ARG A 255 -26.55 4.63 -6.52
C ARG A 255 -27.33 3.35 -6.56
N ALA A 256 -28.65 3.42 -6.37
CA ALA A 256 -29.52 2.25 -6.43
C ALA A 256 -29.51 1.61 -7.82
N GLU A 257 -29.59 2.42 -8.89
CA GLU A 257 -29.49 1.96 -10.27
C GLU A 257 -28.17 1.23 -10.52
N LEU A 258 -27.04 1.85 -10.20
CA LEU A 258 -25.70 1.30 -10.39
C LEU A 258 -25.53 -0.04 -9.66
N CYS A 259 -25.92 -0.10 -8.40
CA CYS A 259 -25.85 -1.33 -7.60
C CYS A 259 -26.72 -2.44 -8.17
N GLU A 260 -27.92 -2.12 -8.67
CA GLU A 260 -28.81 -3.09 -9.31
C GLU A 260 -28.24 -3.59 -10.65
N LEU A 261 -27.62 -2.73 -11.45
CA LEU A 261 -26.93 -3.15 -12.68
C LEU A 261 -25.81 -4.16 -12.39
N GLY A 262 -24.99 -3.90 -11.36
CA GLY A 262 -23.95 -4.84 -10.92
C GLY A 262 -24.52 -6.16 -10.43
N ARG A 263 -25.60 -6.12 -9.65
CA ARG A 263 -26.30 -7.31 -9.15
C ARG A 263 -26.86 -8.17 -10.28
N ARG A 264 -27.46 -7.55 -11.32
CA ARG A 264 -28.04 -8.28 -12.47
C ARG A 264 -27.01 -9.11 -13.22
N ILE A 265 -25.84 -8.57 -13.52
CA ILE A 265 -24.76 -9.31 -14.20
C ILE A 265 -24.38 -10.54 -13.38
N CYS A 266 -24.13 -10.36 -12.09
CA CYS A 266 -23.71 -11.46 -11.23
C CYS A 266 -24.81 -12.49 -11.00
N ALA A 267 -26.09 -12.07 -10.93
CA ALA A 267 -27.21 -12.98 -10.85
C ALA A 267 -27.39 -13.81 -12.13
N HIS A 268 -27.16 -13.20 -13.31
CA HIS A 268 -27.28 -13.88 -14.60
C HIS A 268 -26.31 -15.07 -14.74
N VAL A 269 -25.09 -14.94 -14.17
CA VAL A 269 -24.07 -16.02 -14.23
C VAL A 269 -24.01 -16.87 -12.97
N ASN A 270 -24.98 -16.74 -12.06
CA ASN A 270 -24.96 -17.41 -10.74
C ASN A 270 -23.61 -17.26 -10.04
N TYR A 271 -23.19 -16.00 -9.88
CA TYR A 271 -21.87 -15.66 -9.35
C TYR A 271 -21.68 -16.13 -7.90
N GLU A 272 -20.53 -16.70 -7.60
CA GLU A 272 -20.16 -17.12 -6.24
C GLU A 272 -18.93 -16.35 -5.74
N CYS A 273 -18.85 -16.14 -4.43
CA CYS A 273 -17.78 -15.46 -3.71
C CYS A 273 -17.76 -13.95 -3.97
N ALA A 274 -16.60 -13.29 -3.75
CA ALA A 274 -16.46 -11.86 -3.97
C ALA A 274 -16.10 -11.53 -5.42
N GLY A 275 -16.74 -10.50 -5.96
CA GLY A 275 -16.44 -9.95 -7.28
C GLY A 275 -16.75 -8.47 -7.34
N THR A 276 -16.26 -7.81 -8.35
CA THR A 276 -16.52 -6.39 -8.59
C THR A 276 -16.93 -6.18 -10.03
N VAL A 277 -18.01 -5.44 -10.22
CA VAL A 277 -18.51 -5.04 -11.55
C VAL A 277 -18.13 -3.58 -11.78
N GLU A 278 -17.32 -3.33 -12.81
CA GLU A 278 -16.81 -2.00 -13.15
C GLU A 278 -17.66 -1.33 -14.22
N PHE A 279 -17.92 -0.04 -14.04
CA PHE A 279 -18.71 0.80 -14.93
C PHE A 279 -18.02 2.12 -15.25
N LEU A 280 -18.25 2.60 -16.46
CA LEU A 280 -17.99 3.98 -16.85
C LEU A 280 -19.29 4.78 -16.68
N MET A 281 -19.24 5.84 -15.88
CA MET A 281 -20.33 6.81 -15.79
C MET A 281 -20.04 7.97 -16.73
N ASP A 282 -20.90 8.25 -17.65
CA ASP A 282 -20.87 9.46 -18.45
C ASP A 282 -21.42 10.63 -17.62
N MET A 283 -20.59 11.64 -17.37
CA MET A 283 -20.97 12.80 -16.55
C MET A 283 -22.02 13.67 -17.22
N ASP A 284 -22.09 13.68 -18.55
CA ASP A 284 -22.99 14.57 -19.30
C ASP A 284 -24.42 13.98 -19.36
N SER A 285 -24.55 12.67 -19.52
CA SER A 285 -25.86 12.00 -19.56
C SER A 285 -26.27 11.36 -18.23
N GLY A 286 -25.33 11.17 -17.30
CA GLY A 286 -25.54 10.43 -16.05
C GLY A 286 -25.69 8.91 -16.23
N LYS A 287 -25.51 8.36 -17.43
CA LYS A 287 -25.66 6.94 -17.73
C LYS A 287 -24.45 6.12 -17.29
N PHE A 288 -24.71 4.88 -16.90
CA PHE A 288 -23.69 3.89 -16.55
C PHE A 288 -23.55 2.89 -17.70
N TYR A 289 -22.29 2.57 -18.03
CA TYR A 289 -21.93 1.60 -19.04
C TYR A 289 -21.01 0.55 -18.45
N PHE A 290 -21.34 -0.71 -18.62
CA PHE A 290 -20.51 -1.82 -18.18
C PHE A 290 -19.13 -1.82 -18.85
N ILE A 291 -18.09 -2.11 -18.07
CA ILE A 291 -16.70 -2.28 -18.57
C ILE A 291 -16.30 -3.74 -18.46
N GLU A 292 -16.22 -4.26 -17.23
CA GLU A 292 -15.73 -5.61 -16.94
C GLU A 292 -16.18 -6.10 -15.57
N VAL A 293 -16.01 -7.40 -15.32
CA VAL A 293 -16.12 -8.00 -13.99
C VAL A 293 -14.74 -8.49 -13.56
N ASN A 294 -14.33 -8.12 -12.36
CA ASN A 294 -13.15 -8.68 -11.72
C ASN A 294 -13.58 -9.80 -10.77
N PRO A 295 -13.39 -11.09 -11.14
CA PRO A 295 -13.91 -12.23 -10.39
C PRO A 295 -13.03 -12.58 -9.17
N ARG A 296 -12.76 -11.63 -8.32
CA ARG A 296 -11.88 -11.71 -7.15
C ARG A 296 -12.09 -10.54 -6.19
N VAL A 297 -11.45 -10.59 -5.04
CA VAL A 297 -11.26 -9.39 -4.20
C VAL A 297 -10.35 -8.39 -4.91
N GLN A 298 -10.61 -7.10 -4.74
CA GLN A 298 -9.78 -6.03 -5.31
C GLN A 298 -8.89 -5.35 -4.27
N VAL A 299 -7.89 -4.58 -4.74
CA VAL A 299 -6.96 -3.82 -3.88
C VAL A 299 -7.72 -2.85 -2.98
N GLU A 300 -8.76 -2.22 -3.51
CA GLU A 300 -9.60 -1.19 -2.89
C GLU A 300 -10.77 -1.70 -2.05
N HIS A 301 -10.86 -3.01 -1.80
CA HIS A 301 -11.92 -3.60 -0.95
C HIS A 301 -12.01 -2.94 0.43
N THR A 302 -10.94 -2.38 0.93
CA THR A 302 -10.84 -1.79 2.26
C THR A 302 -11.79 -0.63 2.48
N VAL A 303 -12.05 0.22 1.46
CA VAL A 303 -13.01 1.34 1.60
C VAL A 303 -14.44 0.84 1.77
N THR A 304 -14.80 -0.26 1.09
CA THR A 304 -16.09 -0.92 1.26
C THR A 304 -16.24 -1.52 2.65
N GLU A 305 -15.22 -2.20 3.14
CA GLU A 305 -15.21 -2.78 4.50
C GLU A 305 -15.37 -1.69 5.57
N GLU A 306 -14.68 -0.56 5.44
CA GLU A 306 -14.77 0.56 6.40
C GLU A 306 -16.18 1.21 6.44
N VAL A 307 -16.89 1.28 5.32
CA VAL A 307 -18.23 1.92 5.29
C VAL A 307 -19.37 0.95 5.54
N THR A 308 -19.16 -0.37 5.37
CA THR A 308 -20.21 -1.38 5.59
C THR A 308 -20.06 -2.15 6.89
N GLY A 309 -18.83 -2.20 7.42
CA GLY A 309 -18.47 -3.05 8.56
C GLY A 309 -18.48 -4.55 8.24
N ILE A 310 -18.42 -4.93 6.95
CA ILE A 310 -18.39 -6.33 6.50
C ILE A 310 -16.96 -6.67 6.09
N ASP A 311 -16.36 -7.68 6.72
CA ASP A 311 -15.06 -8.24 6.32
C ASP A 311 -15.25 -9.12 5.08
N ILE A 312 -14.86 -8.59 3.91
CA ILE A 312 -15.04 -9.27 2.62
C ILE A 312 -14.22 -10.55 2.55
N VAL A 313 -13.01 -10.57 3.13
CA VAL A 313 -12.13 -11.75 3.08
C VAL A 313 -12.67 -12.87 3.98
N GLN A 314 -13.17 -12.55 5.17
CA GLN A 314 -13.85 -13.54 6.01
C GLN A 314 -15.13 -14.06 5.32
N ALA A 315 -15.89 -13.17 4.69
CA ALA A 315 -17.09 -13.58 3.92
C ALA A 315 -16.72 -14.52 2.77
N GLN A 316 -15.62 -14.29 2.04
CA GLN A 316 -15.13 -15.21 1.00
C GLN A 316 -14.85 -16.61 1.55
N ILE A 317 -14.20 -16.72 2.70
CA ILE A 317 -13.89 -17.99 3.35
C ILE A 317 -15.20 -18.71 3.75
N LEU A 318 -16.11 -18.01 4.41
CA LEU A 318 -17.39 -18.56 4.85
C LEU A 318 -18.27 -19.04 3.68
N ILE A 319 -18.34 -18.26 2.59
CA ILE A 319 -19.06 -18.66 1.38
C ILE A 319 -18.44 -19.93 0.77
N ALA A 320 -17.12 -20.00 0.71
CA ALA A 320 -16.43 -21.18 0.21
C ALA A 320 -16.72 -22.43 1.07
N GLU A 321 -16.89 -22.27 2.38
CA GLU A 321 -17.35 -23.31 3.32
C GLU A 321 -18.84 -23.70 3.14
N GLY A 322 -19.58 -22.98 2.28
CA GLY A 322 -20.99 -23.24 1.99
C GLY A 322 -21.98 -22.51 2.89
N LYS A 323 -21.53 -21.45 3.57
CA LYS A 323 -22.40 -20.55 4.33
C LYS A 323 -23.19 -19.66 3.40
N THR A 324 -24.42 -19.31 3.84
CA THR A 324 -25.26 -18.30 3.17
C THR A 324 -24.66 -16.90 3.32
N LEU A 325 -25.08 -15.96 2.46
CA LEU A 325 -24.68 -14.55 2.60
C LEU A 325 -25.10 -13.97 3.95
N ALA A 326 -26.25 -14.36 4.47
CA ALA A 326 -26.70 -13.93 5.79
C ALA A 326 -25.72 -14.34 6.91
N GLU A 327 -25.22 -15.58 6.87
CA GLU A 327 -24.24 -16.09 7.82
C GLU A 327 -22.86 -15.46 7.58
N ALA A 328 -22.45 -15.32 6.32
CA ALA A 328 -21.13 -14.82 5.95
C ALA A 328 -20.95 -13.32 6.23
N THR A 329 -22.01 -12.53 6.13
CA THR A 329 -21.97 -11.08 6.35
C THR A 329 -22.52 -10.65 7.70
N GLY A 330 -23.21 -11.53 8.42
CA GLY A 330 -23.99 -11.18 9.61
C GLY A 330 -25.19 -10.26 9.30
N LYS A 331 -25.62 -10.18 8.03
CA LYS A 331 -26.73 -9.35 7.57
C LYS A 331 -27.81 -10.24 6.96
N PRO A 332 -29.00 -10.32 7.58
CA PRO A 332 -30.09 -11.20 7.13
C PRO A 332 -30.58 -10.92 5.70
N SER A 333 -30.46 -9.69 5.24
CA SER A 333 -30.90 -9.26 3.90
C SER A 333 -30.07 -8.08 3.37
N GLN A 334 -30.20 -7.83 2.06
CA GLN A 334 -29.58 -6.65 1.39
C GLN A 334 -29.96 -5.34 2.08
N ALA A 335 -31.17 -5.19 2.56
CA ALA A 335 -31.69 -3.97 3.18
C ALA A 335 -30.98 -3.61 4.51
N GLU A 336 -30.30 -4.58 5.12
CA GLU A 336 -29.56 -4.37 6.37
C GLU A 336 -28.12 -3.95 6.16
N ILE A 337 -27.64 -3.98 4.92
CA ILE A 337 -26.31 -3.50 4.55
C ILE A 337 -26.40 -1.99 4.33
N ARG A 338 -25.99 -1.24 5.34
CA ARG A 338 -26.06 0.22 5.36
C ARG A 338 -24.67 0.84 5.22
N LEU A 339 -24.62 1.99 4.56
CA LEU A 339 -23.43 2.82 4.51
C LEU A 339 -23.26 3.61 5.81
N ASN A 340 -22.06 3.57 6.38
CA ASN A 340 -21.69 4.34 7.57
C ASN A 340 -20.48 5.23 7.28
N GLY A 341 -20.72 6.51 7.12
CA GLY A 341 -19.67 7.50 6.85
C GLY A 341 -19.07 7.37 5.44
N HIS A 342 -17.81 7.75 5.33
CA HIS A 342 -17.05 7.75 4.08
C HIS A 342 -15.64 7.22 4.32
N ALA A 343 -15.16 6.42 3.41
CA ALA A 343 -13.79 5.94 3.40
C ALA A 343 -13.07 6.38 2.13
N LEU A 344 -11.78 6.63 2.26
CA LEU A 344 -10.89 7.00 1.17
C LEU A 344 -9.59 6.21 1.34
N GLN A 345 -9.19 5.47 0.29
CA GLN A 345 -7.93 4.75 0.24
C GLN A 345 -6.97 5.45 -0.69
N THR A 346 -5.69 5.40 -0.36
CA THR A 346 -4.59 5.71 -1.28
C THR A 346 -3.50 4.66 -1.20
N ARG A 347 -2.81 4.46 -2.31
CA ARG A 347 -1.68 3.54 -2.43
C ARG A 347 -0.39 4.32 -2.30
N ILE A 348 0.38 4.07 -1.23
CA ILE A 348 1.74 4.60 -1.12
C ILE A 348 2.66 3.66 -1.88
N THR A 349 3.27 4.18 -2.95
CA THR A 349 4.15 3.44 -3.86
C THR A 349 5.56 4.01 -3.84
N THR A 350 6.56 3.18 -4.20
CA THR A 350 7.93 3.61 -4.43
C THR A 350 8.11 4.10 -5.86
N GLU A 351 7.38 5.13 -6.22
CA GLU A 351 7.43 5.78 -7.52
C GLU A 351 7.82 7.24 -7.36
N ASP A 352 8.62 7.77 -8.27
CA ASP A 352 9.06 9.15 -8.25
C ASP A 352 8.16 10.04 -9.14
N PRO A 353 7.24 10.82 -8.56
CA PRO A 353 6.37 11.69 -9.34
C PRO A 353 7.10 12.80 -10.09
N GLN A 354 8.30 13.18 -9.65
CA GLN A 354 9.14 14.19 -10.34
C GLN A 354 9.75 13.63 -11.62
N ASN A 355 9.94 12.31 -11.68
CA ASN A 355 10.48 11.58 -12.82
C ASN A 355 9.43 10.69 -13.46
N ASN A 356 8.24 11.22 -13.73
CA ASN A 356 7.16 10.53 -14.43
C ASN A 356 6.76 9.18 -13.81
N PHE A 357 6.81 9.08 -12.47
CA PHE A 357 6.50 7.87 -11.70
C PHE A 357 7.38 6.66 -12.04
N ILE A 358 8.64 6.88 -12.41
CA ILE A 358 9.59 5.77 -12.53
C ILE A 358 9.69 5.09 -11.17
N PRO A 359 9.50 3.75 -11.11
CA PRO A 359 9.67 2.99 -9.87
C PRO A 359 11.08 3.13 -9.31
N ASP A 360 11.18 3.38 -8.00
CA ASP A 360 12.43 3.47 -7.27
C ASP A 360 12.62 2.23 -6.38
N TYR A 361 13.85 1.78 -6.28
CA TYR A 361 14.22 0.54 -5.59
C TYR A 361 15.36 0.80 -4.62
N GLY A 362 15.41 0.04 -3.54
CA GLY A 362 16.50 0.19 -2.60
C GLY A 362 16.15 -0.26 -1.19
N ARG A 363 17.05 0.03 -0.26
CA ARG A 363 16.86 -0.28 1.15
C ARG A 363 16.13 0.86 1.87
N LEU A 364 15.05 0.53 2.55
CA LEU A 364 14.37 1.47 3.44
C LEU A 364 15.21 1.73 4.69
N THR A 365 15.80 2.91 4.80
CA THR A 365 16.60 3.30 5.98
C THR A 365 15.73 3.77 7.14
N ALA A 366 14.51 4.23 6.86
CA ALA A 366 13.47 4.48 7.84
C ALA A 366 12.10 4.18 7.26
N PHE A 367 11.22 3.59 8.06
CA PHE A 367 9.80 3.42 7.78
C PHE A 367 9.02 3.65 9.06
N ARG A 368 8.21 4.71 9.07
CA ARG A 368 7.23 5.00 10.12
C ARG A 368 5.90 5.28 9.46
N SER A 369 4.86 4.64 9.93
CA SER A 369 3.50 4.79 9.43
C SER A 369 2.67 5.69 10.33
N ALA A 370 1.57 6.19 9.79
CA ALA A 370 0.54 6.87 10.54
C ALA A 370 -0.32 5.88 11.33
N THR A 371 -0.96 6.38 12.38
CA THR A 371 -1.95 5.63 13.17
C THR A 371 -3.07 6.57 13.62
N GLY A 372 -3.95 6.09 14.48
CA GLY A 372 -5.01 6.87 15.11
C GLY A 372 -6.39 6.57 14.56
N MET A 373 -7.40 7.21 15.16
CA MET A 373 -8.82 6.94 14.87
C MET A 373 -9.14 7.04 13.39
N GLY A 374 -9.76 5.98 12.83
CA GLY A 374 -10.20 5.91 11.45
C GLY A 374 -9.06 5.85 10.43
N ILE A 375 -7.88 5.38 10.81
CA ILE A 375 -6.78 5.05 9.90
C ILE A 375 -6.55 3.55 9.95
N ARG A 376 -6.64 2.93 8.78
CA ARG A 376 -6.32 1.54 8.54
C ARG A 376 -5.11 1.45 7.62
N LEU A 377 -4.22 0.51 7.92
CA LEU A 377 -3.01 0.25 7.14
C LEU A 377 -2.96 -1.21 6.72
N ASP A 378 -2.86 -1.44 5.42
CA ASP A 378 -2.60 -2.75 4.83
C ASP A 378 -1.24 -2.72 4.13
N GLY A 379 -0.21 -3.19 4.80
CA GLY A 379 1.16 -3.23 4.33
C GLY A 379 1.74 -4.64 4.35
N GLY A 380 2.74 -4.89 3.51
CA GLY A 380 3.28 -6.23 3.37
C GLY A 380 4.79 -6.33 3.09
N THR A 381 5.42 -5.25 2.66
CA THR A 381 6.83 -5.25 2.27
C THR A 381 7.66 -4.19 2.98
N ALA A 382 7.00 -3.18 3.55
CA ALA A 382 7.66 -2.00 4.08
C ALA A 382 7.97 -2.13 5.59
N TYR A 383 9.26 -2.15 5.92
CA TYR A 383 9.80 -2.04 7.28
C TYR A 383 11.20 -1.44 7.23
N ALA A 384 11.67 -0.86 8.34
CA ALA A 384 13.02 -0.30 8.40
C ALA A 384 14.08 -1.40 8.19
N GLY A 385 14.96 -1.21 7.20
CA GLY A 385 15.95 -2.21 6.78
C GLY A 385 15.48 -3.12 5.64
N GLY A 386 14.19 -3.14 5.30
CA GLY A 386 13.64 -3.90 4.17
C GLY A 386 14.20 -3.42 2.83
N VAL A 387 14.28 -4.33 1.86
CA VAL A 387 14.73 -4.04 0.50
C VAL A 387 13.55 -4.09 -0.45
N ILE A 388 13.32 -2.99 -1.15
CA ILE A 388 12.34 -2.91 -2.23
C ILE A 388 13.01 -3.39 -3.50
N THR A 389 12.48 -4.46 -4.08
CA THR A 389 13.01 -5.09 -5.27
C THR A 389 12.28 -4.59 -6.52
N ARG A 390 12.92 -4.75 -7.68
CA ARG A 390 12.35 -4.40 -9.00
C ARG A 390 11.46 -5.49 -9.61
N TYR A 391 11.27 -6.59 -8.91
CA TYR A 391 10.58 -7.76 -9.48
C TYR A 391 9.06 -7.71 -9.32
N TYR A 392 8.58 -6.93 -8.37
CA TYR A 392 7.18 -6.87 -8.00
C TYR A 392 6.65 -5.44 -8.04
N ASP A 393 5.37 -5.29 -7.80
CA ASP A 393 4.70 -4.01 -7.71
C ASP A 393 5.39 -3.06 -6.70
N SER A 394 5.35 -1.77 -6.98
CA SER A 394 5.93 -0.70 -6.17
C SER A 394 5.15 -0.40 -4.87
N LEU A 395 4.03 -1.07 -4.62
CA LEU A 395 3.16 -0.83 -3.47
C LEU A 395 3.86 -1.12 -2.14
N LEU A 396 3.96 -0.11 -1.28
CA LEU A 396 4.46 -0.24 0.09
C LEU A 396 3.34 -0.53 1.08
N VAL A 397 2.29 0.27 1.03
CA VAL A 397 1.17 0.21 1.97
C VAL A 397 -0.06 0.88 1.38
N LYS A 398 -1.23 0.29 1.62
CA LYS A 398 -2.52 0.95 1.42
C LYS A 398 -2.88 1.68 2.71
N VAL A 399 -3.25 2.94 2.58
CA VAL A 399 -3.78 3.75 3.69
C VAL A 399 -5.25 3.99 3.42
N THR A 400 -6.09 3.57 4.33
CA THR A 400 -7.53 3.83 4.27
C THR A 400 -7.92 4.74 5.43
N ALA A 401 -8.55 5.87 5.12
CA ALA A 401 -9.04 6.83 6.10
C ALA A 401 -10.58 6.82 6.09
N TRP A 402 -11.18 6.48 7.23
CA TRP A 402 -12.62 6.56 7.43
C TRP A 402 -13.00 7.78 8.28
N ALA A 403 -14.12 8.44 7.95
CA ALA A 403 -14.73 9.49 8.77
C ALA A 403 -16.24 9.62 8.48
N PRO A 404 -17.02 10.31 9.34
CA PRO A 404 -18.45 10.51 9.12
C PRO A 404 -18.81 11.30 7.86
N THR A 405 -17.89 12.12 7.32
CA THR A 405 -18.12 12.92 6.09
C THR A 405 -16.93 12.84 5.15
N PRO A 406 -17.12 13.06 3.83
CA PRO A 406 -16.04 13.03 2.84
C PRO A 406 -14.89 13.99 3.20
N GLN A 407 -15.22 15.23 3.59
CA GLN A 407 -14.24 16.25 3.94
C GLN A 407 -13.38 15.85 5.14
N LYS A 408 -14.01 15.22 6.16
CA LYS A 408 -13.27 14.71 7.32
C LYS A 408 -12.40 13.51 6.96
N ALA A 409 -12.83 12.65 6.03
CA ALA A 409 -12.01 11.54 5.54
C ALA A 409 -10.77 12.06 4.78
N ILE A 410 -10.95 13.06 3.91
CA ILE A 410 -9.84 13.73 3.20
C ILE A 410 -8.86 14.38 4.19
N ALA A 411 -9.37 15.15 5.17
CA ALA A 411 -8.52 15.80 6.18
C ALA A 411 -7.73 14.76 7.02
N ARG A 412 -8.37 13.63 7.34
CA ARG A 412 -7.73 12.51 8.06
C ARG A 412 -6.64 11.85 7.23
N MET A 413 -6.88 11.65 5.94
CA MET A 413 -5.88 11.12 5.02
C MET A 413 -4.68 12.08 4.88
N ASP A 414 -4.92 13.38 4.67
CA ASP A 414 -3.84 14.38 4.57
C ASP A 414 -2.99 14.41 5.85
N ARG A 415 -3.61 14.36 7.03
CA ARG A 415 -2.89 14.23 8.30
C ARG A 415 -2.04 12.95 8.33
N ALA A 416 -2.64 11.81 7.98
CA ALA A 416 -1.94 10.54 7.99
C ALA A 416 -0.73 10.52 7.04
N LEU A 417 -0.88 11.01 5.81
CA LEU A 417 0.22 11.08 4.84
C LEU A 417 1.40 11.92 5.35
N ARG A 418 1.13 13.02 6.06
CA ARG A 418 2.17 13.87 6.65
C ARG A 418 2.94 13.22 7.81
N GLU A 419 2.35 12.24 8.48
CA GLU A 419 3.00 11.50 9.56
C GLU A 419 3.96 10.43 9.03
N PHE A 420 3.78 9.97 7.78
CA PHE A 420 4.67 8.99 7.19
C PHE A 420 6.12 9.48 7.10
N ARG A 421 7.04 8.60 7.46
CA ARG A 421 8.47 8.82 7.34
C ARG A 421 9.09 7.64 6.61
N ILE A 422 9.28 7.80 5.32
CA ILE A 422 9.91 6.81 4.46
C ILE A 422 11.22 7.40 3.94
N ARG A 423 12.31 6.64 4.07
CA ARG A 423 13.65 7.05 3.66
C ARG A 423 14.34 5.91 2.93
N GLY A 424 15.18 6.26 1.95
CA GLY A 424 15.95 5.31 1.16
C GLY A 424 15.39 5.07 -0.24
N VAL A 425 14.12 5.47 -0.48
CA VAL A 425 13.46 5.44 -1.78
C VAL A 425 12.57 6.68 -1.94
N SER A 426 12.31 7.07 -3.17
CA SER A 426 11.28 8.04 -3.54
C SER A 426 9.89 7.46 -3.32
N THR A 427 8.89 8.30 -3.07
CA THR A 427 7.49 7.86 -2.91
C THR A 427 6.52 8.87 -3.52
N ASN A 428 5.32 8.41 -3.83
CA ASN A 428 4.24 9.24 -4.37
C ASN A 428 3.51 10.10 -3.33
N ILE A 429 3.90 10.12 -2.06
CA ILE A 429 3.17 10.80 -0.97
C ILE A 429 2.94 12.28 -1.28
N ALA A 430 3.97 13.01 -1.73
CA ALA A 430 3.84 14.45 -2.01
C ALA A 430 2.82 14.73 -3.13
N PHE A 431 2.75 13.86 -4.13
CA PHE A 431 1.77 13.92 -5.20
C PHE A 431 0.34 13.71 -4.66
N VAL A 432 0.14 12.68 -3.84
CA VAL A 432 -1.18 12.42 -3.24
C VAL A 432 -1.60 13.57 -2.31
N GLU A 433 -0.68 14.18 -1.56
CA GLU A 433 -0.98 15.36 -0.74
C GLU A 433 -1.43 16.57 -1.58
N ASN A 434 -0.83 16.80 -2.76
CA ASN A 434 -1.27 17.85 -3.68
C ASN A 434 -2.66 17.54 -4.23
N LEU A 435 -2.88 16.30 -4.67
CA LEU A 435 -4.15 15.82 -5.21
C LEU A 435 -5.30 16.00 -4.22
N LEU A 436 -5.13 15.62 -2.96
CA LEU A 436 -6.17 15.71 -1.93
C LEU A 436 -6.57 17.15 -1.60
N LYS A 437 -5.74 18.13 -1.92
CA LYS A 437 -5.99 19.58 -1.70
C LYS A 437 -6.46 20.29 -2.94
N HIS A 438 -6.40 19.64 -4.10
CA HIS A 438 -6.73 20.28 -5.35
C HIS A 438 -8.23 20.65 -5.41
N PRO A 439 -8.59 21.87 -5.86
CA PRO A 439 -9.99 22.32 -5.89
C PRO A 439 -10.93 21.38 -6.66
N ILE A 440 -10.49 20.84 -7.81
CA ILE A 440 -11.26 19.89 -8.63
C ILE A 440 -11.56 18.60 -7.85
N PHE A 441 -10.61 18.10 -7.05
CA PHE A 441 -10.86 16.94 -6.21
C PHE A 441 -11.85 17.25 -5.08
N LEU A 442 -11.69 18.40 -4.43
CA LEU A 442 -12.55 18.81 -3.32
C LEU A 442 -13.99 19.13 -3.75
N SER A 443 -14.19 19.64 -4.97
CA SER A 443 -15.51 19.90 -5.55
C SER A 443 -16.17 18.65 -6.16
N ASN A 444 -15.46 17.54 -6.27
CA ASN A 444 -15.88 16.31 -6.95
C ASN A 444 -16.14 16.49 -8.46
N GLU A 445 -15.47 17.43 -9.12
CA GLU A 445 -15.62 17.69 -10.57
C GLU A 445 -14.61 16.91 -11.44
N TYR A 446 -13.84 16.02 -10.85
CA TYR A 446 -12.84 15.23 -11.56
C TYR A 446 -13.45 14.13 -12.44
N THR A 447 -12.70 13.79 -13.48
CA THR A 447 -12.93 12.67 -14.40
C THR A 447 -11.76 11.67 -14.31
N THR A 448 -11.82 10.60 -15.09
CA THR A 448 -10.70 9.65 -15.24
C THR A 448 -9.42 10.29 -15.81
N LYS A 449 -9.53 11.49 -16.42
CA LYS A 449 -8.40 12.26 -16.96
C LYS A 449 -7.84 13.31 -15.99
N PHE A 450 -8.38 13.41 -14.79
CA PHE A 450 -8.03 14.47 -13.83
C PHE A 450 -6.53 14.62 -13.63
N ILE A 451 -5.80 13.52 -13.44
CA ILE A 451 -4.35 13.56 -13.23
C ILE A 451 -3.62 13.98 -14.50
N ASP A 452 -4.04 13.47 -15.65
CA ASP A 452 -3.38 13.75 -16.93
C ASP A 452 -3.60 15.20 -17.40
N ASP A 453 -4.77 15.78 -17.08
CA ASP A 453 -5.15 17.13 -17.48
C ASP A 453 -4.70 18.22 -16.49
N THR A 454 -4.14 17.86 -15.31
CA THR A 454 -3.87 18.77 -14.20
C THR A 454 -2.37 18.83 -13.88
N THR A 455 -1.65 19.74 -14.51
CA THR A 455 -0.19 19.83 -14.42
C THR A 455 0.32 20.35 -13.06
N ASP A 456 -0.45 21.16 -12.35
CA ASP A 456 -0.08 21.73 -11.04
C ASP A 456 -0.09 20.71 -9.90
N LEU A 457 -0.65 19.50 -10.10
CA LEU A 457 -0.46 18.36 -9.21
C LEU A 457 1.01 17.98 -9.04
N PHE A 458 1.85 18.31 -10.01
CA PHE A 458 3.28 18.03 -10.06
C PHE A 458 4.16 19.17 -9.55
N ASP A 459 3.55 20.25 -9.05
CA ASP A 459 4.30 21.36 -8.41
C ASP A 459 4.61 21.01 -6.95
N PHE A 460 5.75 20.36 -6.75
CA PHE A 460 6.19 19.94 -5.43
C PHE A 460 6.96 21.04 -4.71
N LYS A 461 6.35 21.64 -3.70
CA LYS A 461 7.06 22.55 -2.81
C LYS A 461 8.15 21.80 -2.05
N SER A 462 9.40 22.20 -2.24
CA SER A 462 10.55 21.63 -1.53
C SER A 462 10.32 21.73 -0.01
N ARG A 463 10.03 20.61 0.64
CA ARG A 463 9.98 20.51 2.10
C ARG A 463 11.39 20.22 2.60
N ARG A 464 12.05 21.25 3.14
CA ARG A 464 13.31 21.02 3.85
C ARG A 464 13.05 20.10 5.04
N ASP A 465 13.73 18.97 5.09
CA ASP A 465 13.66 18.09 6.24
C ASP A 465 14.31 18.74 7.48
N ARG A 466 14.12 18.10 8.65
CA ARG A 466 14.67 18.64 9.90
C ARG A 466 16.19 18.78 9.85
N GLY A 467 16.90 17.82 9.24
CA GLY A 467 18.35 17.87 9.08
C GLY A 467 18.79 19.07 8.24
N THR A 468 18.16 19.27 7.08
CA THR A 468 18.40 20.45 6.23
C THR A 468 18.09 21.76 6.93
N ARG A 469 17.01 21.84 7.72
CA ARG A 469 16.69 23.04 8.51
C ARG A 469 17.74 23.33 9.57
N VAL A 470 18.20 22.30 10.29
CA VAL A 470 19.23 22.44 11.31
C VAL A 470 20.56 22.87 10.67
N LEU A 471 20.96 22.25 9.56
CA LEU A 471 22.18 22.63 8.82
C LEU A 471 22.09 24.06 8.29
N THR A 472 20.94 24.46 7.72
CA THR A 472 20.72 25.85 7.27
C THR A 472 20.84 26.83 8.43
N TYR A 473 20.24 26.51 9.58
CA TYR A 473 20.31 27.35 10.78
C TYR A 473 21.76 27.45 11.31
N ILE A 474 22.47 26.32 11.40
CA ILE A 474 23.87 26.32 11.83
C ILE A 474 24.73 27.15 10.86
N ALA A 475 24.54 26.97 9.55
CA ALA A 475 25.27 27.73 8.54
C ALA A 475 24.97 29.23 8.64
N ASP A 476 23.71 29.60 8.81
CA ASP A 476 23.30 31.00 8.98
C ASP A 476 23.94 31.64 10.21
N ILE A 477 23.87 30.98 11.36
CA ILE A 477 24.50 31.47 12.59
C ILE A 477 26.02 31.52 12.46
N SER A 478 26.63 30.54 11.79
CA SER A 478 28.07 30.50 11.61
C SER A 478 28.59 31.66 10.74
N VAL A 479 27.82 32.05 9.73
CA VAL A 479 28.18 33.12 8.79
C VAL A 479 27.73 34.49 9.27
N ASN A 480 26.49 34.60 9.70
CA ASN A 480 25.81 35.88 10.00
C ASN A 480 25.77 36.20 11.51
N GLY A 481 26.14 35.25 12.37
CA GLY A 481 26.02 35.36 13.81
C GLY A 481 24.62 35.10 14.34
N HIS A 482 24.50 34.83 15.62
CA HIS A 482 23.18 34.60 16.24
C HIS A 482 22.50 35.95 16.55
N PRO A 483 21.25 36.20 16.15
CA PRO A 483 20.58 37.50 16.35
C PRO A 483 20.61 38.03 17.78
N GLU A 484 20.48 37.12 18.77
CA GLU A 484 20.46 37.49 20.18
C GLU A 484 21.84 37.78 20.77
N THR A 485 22.94 37.54 20.03
CA THR A 485 24.31 37.69 20.51
C THR A 485 25.12 38.70 19.70
N THR A 486 24.52 39.35 18.71
CA THR A 486 25.17 40.33 17.83
C THR A 486 25.80 41.50 18.61
N ASP A 487 25.16 41.93 19.70
CA ASP A 487 25.60 43.05 20.52
C ASP A 487 26.44 42.62 21.75
N ARG A 488 26.72 41.31 21.89
CA ARG A 488 27.55 40.84 22.99
C ARG A 488 29.04 40.98 22.64
N PRO A 489 29.85 41.50 23.55
CA PRO A 489 31.28 41.55 23.32
C PRO A 489 31.83 40.15 23.09
N ARG A 490 32.55 39.94 21.99
CA ARG A 490 33.22 38.68 21.74
C ARG A 490 34.24 38.41 22.85
N PRO A 491 34.32 37.17 23.37
CA PRO A 491 35.38 36.80 24.30
C PRO A 491 36.73 37.12 23.68
N ALA A 492 37.67 37.62 24.48
CA ALA A 492 39.01 37.90 24.01
C ALA A 492 39.61 36.63 23.39
N ALA A 493 40.24 36.78 22.20
CA ALA A 493 40.79 35.65 21.46
C ALA A 493 41.95 34.94 22.17
N ASP A 494 42.48 35.56 23.22
CA ASP A 494 43.58 35.07 24.03
C ASP A 494 43.20 34.34 25.32
N ILE A 495 41.89 34.09 25.56
CA ILE A 495 41.45 33.25 26.68
C ILE A 495 42.03 31.85 26.51
N LYS A 496 43.09 31.58 27.28
CA LYS A 496 43.68 30.24 27.31
C LYS A 496 42.85 29.32 28.16
N SER A 497 42.44 28.19 27.58
CA SER A 497 41.78 27.13 28.37
C SER A 497 42.69 26.67 29.50
N PRO A 498 42.18 26.50 30.71
CA PRO A 498 42.92 25.90 31.80
C PRO A 498 43.52 24.56 31.36
N LYS A 499 44.79 24.34 31.70
CA LYS A 499 45.44 23.05 31.46
C LYS A 499 45.45 22.25 32.77
N PRO A 500 45.23 20.93 32.70
CA PRO A 500 45.43 20.09 33.87
C PRO A 500 46.81 20.30 34.47
N PRO A 501 46.99 20.22 35.81
CA PRO A 501 48.30 20.27 36.42
C PRO A 501 49.25 19.24 35.80
N LYS A 502 50.52 19.58 35.68
CA LYS A 502 51.53 18.58 35.31
C LYS A 502 51.65 17.58 36.44
N THR A 503 51.49 16.31 36.12
CA THR A 503 51.65 15.22 37.08
C THR A 503 53.08 14.74 37.06
N GLU A 504 53.80 14.93 38.13
CA GLU A 504 55.14 14.36 38.35
C GLU A 504 54.94 13.22 39.38
N GLY A 505 55.21 12.00 38.97
CA GLY A 505 55.18 10.84 39.85
C GLY A 505 54.41 9.61 39.35
N ILE A 506 54.75 8.48 39.88
CA ILE A 506 54.10 7.20 39.62
C ILE A 506 52.80 7.17 40.45
N ALA A 507 51.67 6.80 39.84
CA ALA A 507 50.44 6.60 40.54
C ALA A 507 50.61 5.58 41.68
N GLN A 508 50.20 5.92 42.89
CA GLN A 508 50.18 5.00 44.02
C GLN A 508 49.21 3.86 43.81
N PRO A 509 49.53 2.61 44.22
CA PRO A 509 48.53 1.52 44.19
C PRO A 509 47.27 1.93 44.96
N GLY A 510 46.13 1.72 44.33
CA GLY A 510 44.82 2.06 44.90
C GLY A 510 43.94 0.84 45.15
N THR A 511 42.68 1.09 45.51
CA THR A 511 41.70 0.03 45.76
C THR A 511 41.41 -0.87 44.57
N ARG A 512 41.73 -0.43 43.36
CA ARG A 512 41.70 -1.27 42.18
C ARG A 512 42.74 -2.39 42.25
N ASN A 513 43.92 -2.10 42.67
CA ASN A 513 44.96 -3.12 42.89
C ASN A 513 44.52 -4.11 43.97
N LEU A 514 43.90 -3.65 45.03
CA LEU A 514 43.34 -4.50 46.08
C LEU A 514 42.24 -5.41 45.52
N LEU A 515 41.39 -4.87 44.65
CA LEU A 515 40.32 -5.63 43.97
C LEU A 515 40.89 -6.72 43.08
N GLU A 516 41.87 -6.39 42.26
CA GLU A 516 42.49 -7.30 41.31
C GLU A 516 43.29 -8.42 42.02
N GLU A 517 43.99 -8.09 43.11
CA GLU A 517 44.83 -9.05 43.87
C GLU A 517 44.05 -9.94 44.83
N LYS A 518 43.04 -9.37 45.53
CA LYS A 518 42.35 -10.02 46.66
C LYS A 518 40.85 -10.17 46.49
N GLY A 519 40.32 -9.68 45.40
CA GLY A 519 38.91 -9.80 45.06
C GLY A 519 37.96 -8.82 45.78
N PRO A 520 36.67 -8.80 45.41
CA PRO A 520 35.69 -7.80 45.84
C PRO A 520 35.43 -7.83 47.36
N LYS A 521 35.51 -8.98 48.03
CA LYS A 521 35.31 -9.09 49.48
C LYS A 521 36.39 -8.29 50.24
N ALA A 522 37.65 -8.38 49.82
CA ALA A 522 38.74 -7.66 50.44
C ALA A 522 38.58 -6.12 50.36
N VAL A 523 38.01 -5.63 49.23
CA VAL A 523 37.68 -4.19 49.09
C VAL A 523 36.53 -3.80 50.01
N ALA A 524 35.50 -4.64 50.11
CA ALA A 524 34.38 -4.37 51.02
C ALA A 524 34.83 -4.34 52.49
N ASP A 525 35.62 -5.34 52.91
CA ASP A 525 36.17 -5.40 54.27
C ASP A 525 37.11 -4.19 54.54
N TRP A 526 37.95 -3.81 53.61
CA TRP A 526 38.77 -2.61 53.67
C TRP A 526 37.97 -1.34 53.85
N MET A 527 36.83 -1.20 53.11
CA MET A 527 35.93 -0.04 53.27
C MET A 527 35.32 0.05 54.67
N LEU A 528 34.89 -1.08 55.20
CA LEU A 528 34.29 -1.16 56.53
C LEU A 528 35.30 -0.82 57.67
N ASP A 529 36.55 -1.15 57.45
CA ASP A 529 37.65 -0.91 58.43
C ASP A 529 38.15 0.55 58.45
N GLN A 530 37.75 1.37 57.49
CA GLN A 530 38.18 2.77 57.43
C GLN A 530 37.60 3.58 58.60
N LYS A 531 38.46 4.38 59.22
CA LYS A 531 38.07 5.30 60.29
C LYS A 531 37.91 6.75 59.78
N ALA A 532 38.51 7.05 58.66
CA ALA A 532 38.41 8.35 57.99
C ALA A 532 37.17 8.41 57.11
N LEU A 533 36.67 9.62 56.87
CA LEU A 533 35.57 9.83 55.91
C LEU A 533 36.03 9.51 54.51
N LEU A 534 35.33 8.64 53.82
CA LEU A 534 35.58 8.29 52.43
C LEU A 534 34.75 9.21 51.52
N LEU A 535 35.40 9.85 50.56
CA LEU A 535 34.78 10.82 49.66
C LEU A 535 34.77 10.27 48.23
N THR A 536 33.65 10.44 47.56
CA THR A 536 33.49 10.21 46.12
C THR A 536 33.33 11.57 45.44
N ASP A 537 34.11 11.82 44.41
CA ASP A 537 33.97 12.98 43.53
C ASP A 537 33.00 12.66 42.37
N THR A 538 31.97 13.49 42.19
CA THR A 538 30.94 13.30 41.15
C THR A 538 31.06 14.29 40.01
N THR A 539 32.14 15.08 39.95
CA THR A 539 32.33 16.17 38.97
C THR A 539 32.23 15.65 37.53
N MET A 540 32.80 14.47 37.26
CA MET A 540 32.86 13.90 35.90
C MET A 540 31.55 13.22 35.44
N ARG A 541 30.55 13.10 36.31
CA ARG A 541 29.22 12.57 35.92
C ARG A 541 28.12 13.51 36.38
N ASP A 542 27.71 13.42 37.64
CA ASP A 542 26.53 14.14 38.14
C ASP A 542 26.81 15.66 38.29
N GLY A 543 28.00 16.05 38.74
CA GLY A 543 28.36 17.43 38.91
C GLY A 543 28.20 18.28 37.66
N HIS A 544 28.71 17.84 36.51
CA HIS A 544 28.54 18.59 35.27
C HIS A 544 27.17 18.43 34.64
N GLN A 545 26.52 17.31 34.86
CA GLN A 545 25.19 17.02 34.30
C GLN A 545 24.10 17.79 35.05
N SER A 546 24.09 17.75 36.37
CA SER A 546 23.01 18.26 37.20
C SER A 546 23.23 19.70 37.68
N LEU A 547 24.46 20.08 37.97
CA LEU A 547 24.78 21.38 38.54
C LEU A 547 25.20 22.43 37.51
N LEU A 548 25.97 22.03 36.48
CA LEU A 548 26.53 22.97 35.51
C LEU A 548 25.73 23.09 34.25
N ALA A 549 24.72 22.22 34.04
CA ALA A 549 23.92 22.13 32.81
C ALA A 549 24.74 22.01 31.51
N THR A 550 26.01 21.64 31.63
CA THR A 550 26.95 21.46 30.54
C THR A 550 27.45 20.02 30.50
N ARG A 551 27.95 19.61 29.36
CA ARG A 551 28.49 18.26 29.20
C ARG A 551 29.99 18.33 29.00
N MET A 552 30.75 17.68 29.89
CA MET A 552 32.19 17.47 29.69
C MET A 552 32.38 16.40 28.60
N ARG A 553 33.30 16.63 27.68
CA ARG A 553 33.65 15.62 26.69
C ARG A 553 34.54 14.54 27.32
N SER A 554 34.40 13.31 26.86
CA SER A 554 35.23 12.18 27.34
C SER A 554 36.73 12.47 27.24
N ILE A 555 37.18 13.18 26.18
CA ILE A 555 38.58 13.57 26.02
C ILE A 555 39.07 14.54 27.12
N ASP A 556 38.19 15.39 27.63
CA ASP A 556 38.52 16.32 28.70
C ASP A 556 38.65 15.58 30.04
N MET A 557 37.77 14.60 30.29
CA MET A 557 37.82 13.69 31.45
C MET A 557 39.13 12.87 31.44
N ILE A 558 39.46 12.26 30.29
CA ILE A 558 40.72 11.49 30.13
C ILE A 558 41.94 12.33 30.39
N LYS A 559 41.98 13.59 29.93
CA LYS A 559 43.07 14.51 30.18
C LYS A 559 43.20 14.91 31.65
N ALA A 560 42.09 15.00 32.39
CA ALA A 560 42.08 15.35 33.80
C ALA A 560 42.37 14.16 34.72
N ALA A 561 42.07 12.92 34.31
CA ALA A 561 42.20 11.72 35.14
C ALA A 561 43.60 11.52 35.77
N PRO A 562 44.73 11.72 35.05
CA PRO A 562 46.06 11.64 35.69
C PRO A 562 46.27 12.64 36.83
N ALA A 563 45.70 13.83 36.68
CA ALA A 563 45.78 14.84 37.74
C ALA A 563 44.98 14.46 39.00
N TYR A 564 43.79 13.87 38.79
CA TYR A 564 43.00 13.29 39.88
C TYR A 564 43.78 12.22 40.66
N ALA A 565 44.39 11.28 39.93
CA ALA A 565 45.16 10.20 40.55
C ALA A 565 46.36 10.69 41.38
N SER A 566 47.01 11.76 40.95
CA SER A 566 48.21 12.26 41.59
C SER A 566 47.94 13.30 42.68
N THR A 567 46.91 14.14 42.53
CA THR A 567 46.65 15.26 43.45
C THR A 567 45.58 14.97 44.50
N LEU A 568 44.74 13.97 44.24
CA LEU A 568 43.65 13.58 45.12
C LEU A 568 43.70 12.07 45.47
N PRO A 569 44.81 11.57 46.00
CA PRO A 569 45.00 10.14 46.23
C PRO A 569 44.10 9.56 47.31
N ASN A 570 43.46 10.39 48.12
CA ASN A 570 42.60 9.97 49.22
C ASN A 570 41.10 9.88 48.82
N LEU A 571 40.76 10.12 47.57
CA LEU A 571 39.40 9.86 47.12
C LEU A 571 39.12 8.36 47.10
N LEU A 572 37.96 7.98 47.62
CA LEU A 572 37.46 6.61 47.48
C LEU A 572 37.20 6.26 46.03
N SER A 573 36.53 7.12 45.30
CA SER A 573 36.20 6.92 43.90
C SER A 573 35.92 8.23 43.19
N VAL A 574 35.95 8.18 41.86
CA VAL A 574 35.51 9.24 40.96
C VAL A 574 34.36 8.68 40.14
N GLU A 575 33.23 9.32 40.17
CA GLU A 575 32.05 8.90 39.40
C GLU A 575 32.20 9.40 37.97
N CYS A 576 32.32 8.47 37.01
CA CYS A 576 32.46 8.76 35.59
C CYS A 576 31.27 8.31 34.77
N TRP A 577 30.38 7.50 35.34
CA TRP A 577 29.25 6.86 34.66
C TRP A 577 28.07 6.65 35.59
N GLY A 578 26.85 6.67 35.04
CA GLY A 578 25.60 6.40 35.76
C GLY A 578 24.47 6.02 34.79
N GLY A 579 23.33 5.55 35.32
CA GLY A 579 22.19 5.06 34.55
C GLY A 579 21.69 6.04 33.50
N ALA A 580 21.62 7.33 33.82
CA ALA A 580 21.22 8.39 32.88
C ALA A 580 22.23 8.64 31.73
N THR A 581 23.37 7.97 31.71
CA THR A 581 24.34 8.06 30.60
C THR A 581 23.87 7.31 29.36
N PHE A 582 22.88 6.40 29.51
CA PHE A 582 22.27 5.67 28.40
C PHE A 582 21.16 6.47 27.71
N ASP A 583 20.55 7.46 28.35
CA ASP A 583 19.49 8.30 27.80
C ASP A 583 20.07 9.47 26.99
#